data_2b6c59ce1f80a5682583aef773889928
#
_entry.id   2b6c59ce1f80a5682583aef773889928
#
_cell.length_a   1.000
_cell.length_b   1.000
_cell.length_c   1.000
_cell.angle_alpha   90.00
_cell.angle_beta   90.00
_cell.angle_gamma   90.00
#
_symmetry.space_group_name_H-M   'P 1'
#
loop_
_entity.id
_entity.type
_entity.pdbx_description
1 polymer ?
#
loop_
_entity_poly.entity_id
_entity_poly.type
_entity_poly.pdbx_seq_one_letter_code
_entity_poly.pdbx_strand_id
1 'polypeptide(L)'
;MRISVLAALSAMTVALPLSGTLGAECSVEFPTRSLGYHAQATSWATQISPQTATPLSGSQTAASRTRVRTPLTLTTCLPSDVSGSGERSLDVNPMTIYWPLMEGTYEVTSPFGTRVNPVSGQVLVHEGVDMAAPMDTPLYSIYAGEVVEVAENSHSGAYVKIKHTGVDGTVFYSAYLHQYMNKIRVTTGEKVEAGQEIGAVGSNGWSTGPHLHFEIHDSTDKPVDPQEWMANAGALYIG
;
A
#
# COMPACT_ATOMS: atom_id res chain seq x y z
N MET A 1 23.30 16.90 -38.28
CA MET A 1 21.92 16.38 -38.19
C MET A 1 21.63 15.46 -36.99
N ARG A 2 22.58 14.61 -36.51
CA ARG A 2 22.37 13.73 -35.36
C ARG A 2 22.37 14.45 -34.00
N ILE A 3 23.15 15.51 -33.82
CA ILE A 3 23.27 16.26 -32.54
C ILE A 3 22.00 17.10 -32.28
N SER A 4 21.40 17.66 -33.32
CA SER A 4 20.18 18.47 -33.20
C SER A 4 18.96 17.65 -32.81
N VAL A 5 18.89 16.38 -33.22
CA VAL A 5 17.80 15.47 -32.87
C VAL A 5 17.89 15.03 -31.38
N LEU A 6 19.10 14.79 -30.89
CA LEU A 6 19.32 14.42 -29.48
C LEU A 6 19.04 15.59 -28.53
N ALA A 7 19.39 16.81 -28.92
CA ALA A 7 19.07 18.02 -28.16
C ALA A 7 17.55 18.28 -28.11
N ALA A 8 16.84 18.05 -29.21
CA ALA A 8 15.41 18.20 -29.26
C ALA A 8 14.68 17.14 -28.43
N LEU A 9 15.16 15.88 -28.43
CA LEU A 9 14.63 14.80 -27.63
C LEU A 9 14.91 15.02 -26.13
N SER A 10 16.07 15.52 -25.74
CA SER A 10 16.37 15.83 -24.34
C SER A 10 15.55 17.01 -23.81
N ALA A 11 15.30 18.04 -24.64
CA ALA A 11 14.41 19.14 -24.27
C ALA A 11 12.94 18.66 -24.11
N MET A 12 12.51 17.73 -24.96
CA MET A 12 11.15 17.19 -24.89
C MET A 12 10.94 16.27 -23.69
N THR A 13 11.95 15.50 -23.29
CA THR A 13 11.85 14.63 -22.10
C THR A 13 11.91 15.39 -20.77
N VAL A 14 12.49 16.60 -20.76
CA VAL A 14 12.51 17.47 -19.56
C VAL A 14 11.26 18.36 -19.50
N ALA A 15 10.66 18.72 -20.62
CA ALA A 15 9.48 19.58 -20.66
C ALA A 15 8.17 18.82 -20.37
N LEU A 16 8.06 17.54 -20.79
CA LEU A 16 6.85 16.73 -20.62
C LEU A 16 6.46 16.44 -19.16
N PRO A 17 7.40 16.19 -18.21
CA PRO A 17 6.99 16.00 -16.82
C PRO A 17 6.61 17.28 -16.08
N LEU A 18 7.01 18.46 -16.58
CA LEU A 18 6.72 19.74 -15.92
C LEU A 18 5.39 20.37 -16.39
N SER A 19 4.94 20.04 -17.59
CA SER A 19 3.71 20.63 -18.15
C SER A 19 2.45 19.81 -17.90
N GLY A 20 2.56 18.60 -17.37
CA GLY A 20 1.43 17.69 -17.20
C GLY A 20 0.95 17.45 -15.77
N THR A 21 1.62 18.02 -14.75
CA THR A 21 1.36 17.65 -13.35
C THR A 21 0.90 18.78 -12.45
N LEU A 22 0.86 20.02 -12.94
CA LEU A 22 0.34 21.14 -12.15
C LEU A 22 -0.82 21.76 -12.90
N GLY A 23 -2.04 21.56 -12.40
CA GLY A 23 -3.20 22.34 -12.82
C GLY A 23 -2.90 23.83 -12.65
N ALA A 24 -3.57 24.68 -13.43
CA ALA A 24 -3.32 26.14 -13.50
C ALA A 24 -3.46 26.88 -12.15
N GLU A 25 -3.86 26.17 -11.10
CA GLU A 25 -4.12 26.71 -9.76
C GLU A 25 -3.09 26.25 -8.70
N CYS A 26 -2.12 25.40 -9.06
CA CYS A 26 -1.06 25.00 -8.16
C CYS A 26 0.18 25.88 -8.41
N SER A 27 0.32 26.96 -7.66
CA SER A 27 1.56 27.71 -7.60
C SER A 27 2.46 27.17 -6.49
N VAL A 28 3.67 26.79 -6.85
CA VAL A 28 4.72 26.52 -5.87
C VAL A 28 5.33 27.85 -5.48
N GLU A 29 4.99 28.34 -4.30
CA GLU A 29 5.66 29.51 -3.77
C GLU A 29 7.06 29.14 -3.29
N PHE A 30 8.05 29.57 -4.02
CA PHE A 30 9.42 29.57 -3.54
C PHE A 30 9.60 30.76 -2.57
N PRO A 31 10.30 30.58 -1.44
CA PRO A 31 10.54 31.68 -0.54
C PRO A 31 11.22 32.82 -1.31
N THR A 32 10.52 33.93 -1.42
CA THR A 32 10.90 35.11 -2.23
C THR A 32 12.28 35.68 -1.90
N ARG A 33 12.80 35.38 -0.70
CA ARG A 33 14.18 35.76 -0.31
C ARG A 33 15.26 35.04 -1.12
N SER A 34 15.02 33.90 -1.71
CA SER A 34 16.00 33.18 -2.52
C SER A 34 16.01 33.64 -3.98
N LEU A 35 14.91 34.20 -4.48
CA LEU A 35 14.77 34.65 -5.86
C LEU A 35 15.09 36.15 -6.02
N GLY A 36 14.77 36.98 -5.03
CA GLY A 36 15.01 38.42 -5.09
C GLY A 36 16.49 38.82 -5.13
N TYR A 37 17.35 37.94 -4.66
CA TYR A 37 18.81 38.21 -4.68
C TYR A 37 19.47 37.95 -6.04
N HIS A 38 18.79 37.16 -6.89
CA HIS A 38 19.37 36.76 -8.18
C HIS A 38 18.88 37.58 -9.36
N ALA A 39 17.90 38.46 -9.18
CA ALA A 39 17.42 39.33 -10.25
C ALA A 39 18.45 40.38 -10.71
N GLN A 40 19.53 40.56 -9.95
CA GLN A 40 20.61 41.50 -10.30
C GLN A 40 21.96 40.84 -10.61
N ALA A 41 22.05 39.52 -10.47
CA ALA A 41 23.30 38.80 -10.72
C ALA A 41 23.32 38.22 -12.13
N THR A 42 23.98 38.83 -13.02
CA THR A 42 24.08 38.40 -14.43
C THR A 42 24.89 37.11 -14.63
N SER A 43 25.70 36.69 -13.71
CA SER A 43 26.36 35.38 -13.70
C SER A 43 27.13 35.19 -12.38
N TRP A 44 27.22 33.98 -11.88
CA TRP A 44 28.06 33.65 -10.71
C TRP A 44 29.56 33.87 -10.99
N ALA A 45 29.97 33.82 -12.25
CA ALA A 45 31.36 34.05 -12.68
C ALA A 45 31.80 35.49 -12.62
N THR A 46 30.89 36.48 -12.62
CA THR A 46 31.21 37.92 -12.59
C THR A 46 31.29 38.49 -11.17
N GLN A 47 30.96 37.72 -10.15
CA GLN A 47 30.98 38.15 -8.75
C GLN A 47 32.27 37.77 -8.00
N ILE A 48 33.21 37.10 -8.63
CA ILE A 48 34.47 36.79 -8.02
C ILE A 48 35.43 37.97 -8.31
N SER A 49 35.39 38.97 -7.45
CA SER A 49 36.44 40.00 -7.44
C SER A 49 37.78 39.31 -7.09
N PRO A 50 38.85 39.60 -7.83
CA PRO A 50 40.16 39.00 -7.56
C PRO A 50 40.73 39.31 -6.17
N GLN A 51 40.11 40.21 -5.42
CA GLN A 51 40.55 40.63 -4.10
C GLN A 51 39.92 39.87 -2.94
N THR A 52 38.94 39.01 -3.19
CA THR A 52 38.28 38.22 -2.18
C THR A 52 38.34 36.72 -2.50
N ALA A 53 39.50 36.28 -2.99
CA ALA A 53 39.79 34.85 -3.07
C ALA A 53 40.03 34.30 -1.66
N THR A 54 38.99 34.29 -0.84
CA THR A 54 38.96 33.40 0.32
C THR A 54 38.82 31.99 -0.21
N PRO A 55 39.66 31.05 0.25
CA PRO A 55 39.54 29.67 -0.16
C PRO A 55 38.11 29.20 0.12
N LEU A 56 37.54 28.39 -0.79
CA LEU A 56 36.26 27.75 -0.64
C LEU A 56 36.21 27.00 0.70
N SER A 57 35.99 27.75 1.77
CA SER A 57 35.87 27.18 3.11
C SER A 57 34.48 26.56 3.27
N GLY A 58 34.36 25.55 4.12
CA GLY A 58 33.15 24.79 4.33
C GLY A 58 31.86 25.58 4.64
N SER A 59 31.97 26.91 4.85
CA SER A 59 30.83 27.81 5.07
C SER A 59 29.94 28.01 3.83
N GLN A 60 30.52 28.00 2.63
CA GLN A 60 29.74 28.12 1.39
C GLN A 60 28.95 26.86 1.10
N THR A 61 29.50 25.69 1.46
CA THR A 61 28.79 24.41 1.34
C THR A 61 27.68 24.29 2.38
N ALA A 62 27.81 24.90 3.54
CA ALA A 62 26.77 24.95 4.56
C ALA A 62 25.59 25.84 4.13
N ALA A 63 25.88 27.00 3.51
CA ALA A 63 24.81 27.89 3.01
C ALA A 63 24.01 27.27 1.86
N SER A 64 24.67 26.54 0.96
CA SER A 64 23.96 25.83 -0.11
C SER A 64 23.12 24.65 0.44
N ARG A 65 23.57 23.95 1.48
CA ARG A 65 22.82 22.89 2.13
C ARG A 65 21.63 23.41 2.94
N THR A 66 21.71 24.59 3.49
CA THR A 66 20.61 25.21 4.23
C THR A 66 19.48 25.65 3.28
N ARG A 67 19.80 26.05 2.05
CA ARG A 67 18.80 26.44 1.04
C ARG A 67 17.98 25.25 0.53
N VAL A 68 18.59 24.07 0.47
CA VAL A 68 17.90 22.85 0.01
C VAL A 68 16.96 22.28 1.08
N ARG A 69 17.07 22.74 2.33
CA ARG A 69 16.33 22.20 3.47
C ARG A 69 15.12 23.01 3.92
N THR A 70 14.79 24.10 3.22
CA THR A 70 13.53 24.78 3.50
C THR A 70 12.40 23.90 3.01
N PRO A 71 11.51 23.39 3.88
CA PRO A 71 10.40 22.57 3.43
C PRO A 71 9.54 23.39 2.48
N LEU A 72 9.23 22.82 1.31
CA LEU A 72 8.23 23.36 0.41
C LEU A 72 6.88 23.25 1.12
N THR A 73 6.34 24.37 1.54
CA THR A 73 4.98 24.40 2.08
C THR A 73 4.03 24.45 0.89
N LEU A 74 3.40 23.31 0.58
CA LEU A 74 2.29 23.26 -0.35
C LEU A 74 1.07 23.86 0.34
N THR A 75 0.83 25.14 0.12
CA THR A 75 -0.40 25.78 0.54
C THR A 75 -1.45 25.57 -0.54
N THR A 76 -2.44 24.75 -0.22
CA THR A 76 -3.67 24.53 -0.97
C THR A 76 -3.52 23.95 -2.37
N CYS A 77 -3.39 22.63 -2.44
CA CYS A 77 -3.82 21.83 -3.58
C CYS A 77 -4.85 20.81 -3.13
N LEU A 78 -5.95 21.27 -2.56
CA LEU A 78 -7.16 20.48 -2.53
C LEU A 78 -7.97 20.91 -3.75
N PRO A 79 -8.20 20.04 -4.73
CA PRO A 79 -9.14 20.35 -5.78
C PRO A 79 -10.52 20.51 -5.14
N SER A 80 -11.02 21.71 -5.07
CA SER A 80 -12.45 21.91 -4.98
C SER A 80 -13.03 21.42 -6.30
N ASP A 81 -13.88 20.45 -6.23
CA ASP A 81 -14.80 19.94 -7.27
C ASP A 81 -14.75 20.64 -8.63
N VAL A 82 -13.70 20.39 -9.40
CA VAL A 82 -13.66 20.84 -10.80
C VAL A 82 -13.97 19.63 -11.66
N SER A 83 -15.23 19.50 -12.02
CA SER A 83 -15.66 18.61 -13.09
C SER A 83 -15.19 19.17 -14.43
N GLY A 84 -13.92 18.99 -14.75
CA GLY A 84 -13.35 19.27 -16.04
C GLY A 84 -13.21 17.96 -16.82
N SER A 85 -13.78 17.88 -17.99
CA SER A 85 -13.61 16.76 -18.91
C SER A 85 -12.12 16.52 -19.19
N GLY A 86 -11.52 15.50 -18.54
CA GLY A 86 -10.12 15.12 -18.73
C GLY A 86 -9.29 15.00 -17.45
N GLU A 87 -9.80 15.42 -16.30
CA GLU A 87 -9.15 15.16 -15.03
C GLU A 87 -9.41 13.71 -14.60
N ARG A 88 -8.34 12.95 -14.47
CA ARG A 88 -8.38 11.74 -13.69
C ARG A 88 -8.56 12.20 -12.25
N SER A 89 -9.79 12.13 -11.73
CA SER A 89 -9.96 12.07 -10.30
C SER A 89 -9.17 10.85 -9.84
N LEU A 90 -8.12 11.07 -9.09
CA LEU A 90 -7.63 10.03 -8.22
C LEU A 90 -8.73 9.88 -7.18
N ASP A 91 -9.71 9.02 -7.47
CA ASP A 91 -10.46 8.39 -6.41
C ASP A 91 -9.44 7.61 -5.61
N VAL A 92 -8.83 8.30 -4.67
CA VAL A 92 -8.15 7.64 -3.59
C VAL A 92 -9.30 7.06 -2.77
N ASN A 93 -9.80 5.89 -3.23
CA ASN A 93 -10.66 5.09 -2.38
C ASN A 93 -9.76 4.70 -1.19
N PRO A 94 -9.89 5.37 -0.04
CA PRO A 94 -8.94 5.23 1.06
C PRO A 94 -9.00 3.83 1.69
N MET A 95 -9.87 2.95 1.19
CA MET A 95 -10.12 1.62 1.72
C MET A 95 -10.23 0.61 0.58
N THR A 96 -9.10 0.37 -0.12
CA THR A 96 -9.06 -0.72 -1.09
C THR A 96 -8.84 -2.02 -0.35
N ILE A 97 -9.86 -2.87 -0.33
CA ILE A 97 -9.81 -4.21 0.25
C ILE A 97 -9.60 -5.22 -0.87
N TYR A 98 -8.75 -6.20 -0.64
CA TYR A 98 -8.46 -7.26 -1.59
C TYR A 98 -8.92 -8.63 -1.09
N TRP A 99 -9.32 -9.51 -2.00
CA TRP A 99 -9.47 -10.92 -1.67
C TRP A 99 -8.11 -11.53 -1.29
N PRO A 100 -8.09 -12.49 -0.34
CA PRO A 100 -6.85 -13.10 0.15
C PRO A 100 -6.15 -14.01 -0.87
N LEU A 101 -6.85 -14.37 -1.93
CA LEU A 101 -6.38 -15.19 -3.06
C LEU A 101 -6.69 -14.49 -4.38
N MET A 102 -5.86 -14.72 -5.40
CA MET A 102 -6.06 -14.17 -6.74
C MET A 102 -7.30 -14.80 -7.41
N GLU A 103 -7.95 -14.04 -8.26
CA GLU A 103 -9.11 -14.51 -9.02
C GLU A 103 -8.78 -15.78 -9.84
N GLY A 104 -9.69 -16.75 -9.83
CA GLY A 104 -9.52 -17.99 -10.57
C GLY A 104 -8.49 -18.98 -10.02
N THR A 105 -7.83 -18.68 -8.90
CA THR A 105 -6.87 -19.61 -8.27
C THR A 105 -7.48 -20.52 -7.21
N TYR A 106 -8.74 -20.32 -6.85
CA TYR A 106 -9.42 -21.07 -5.79
C TYR A 106 -10.88 -21.36 -6.12
N GLU A 107 -11.45 -22.30 -5.35
CA GLU A 107 -12.89 -22.63 -5.33
C GLU A 107 -13.39 -22.60 -3.88
N VAL A 108 -14.55 -21.98 -3.64
CA VAL A 108 -15.18 -22.02 -2.31
C VAL A 108 -15.81 -23.39 -2.09
N THR A 109 -15.26 -24.14 -1.13
CA THR A 109 -15.70 -25.52 -0.83
C THR A 109 -16.59 -25.61 0.39
N SER A 110 -16.51 -24.63 1.31
CA SER A 110 -17.38 -24.60 2.49
C SER A 110 -17.62 -23.15 2.92
N PRO A 111 -18.88 -22.69 2.94
CA PRO A 111 -19.21 -21.34 3.40
C PRO A 111 -19.19 -21.23 4.93
N PHE A 112 -19.26 -20.00 5.40
CA PHE A 112 -19.47 -19.65 6.80
C PHE A 112 -20.80 -20.16 7.33
N GLY A 113 -20.87 -20.51 8.63
CA GLY A 113 -22.08 -20.84 9.33
C GLY A 113 -22.20 -22.30 9.74
N THR A 114 -23.42 -22.73 10.03
CA THR A 114 -23.68 -24.08 10.57
C THR A 114 -23.52 -25.14 9.49
N ARG A 115 -22.66 -26.12 9.70
CA ARG A 115 -22.44 -27.25 8.80
C ARG A 115 -22.37 -28.59 9.56
N VAL A 116 -22.61 -29.68 8.84
CA VAL A 116 -22.31 -31.01 9.35
C VAL A 116 -20.84 -31.32 9.04
N ASN A 117 -20.05 -31.57 10.06
CA ASN A 117 -18.66 -31.97 9.89
C ASN A 117 -18.57 -33.28 9.08
N PRO A 118 -17.88 -33.32 7.94
CA PRO A 118 -17.84 -34.51 7.08
C PRO A 118 -17.08 -35.68 7.72
N VAL A 119 -16.24 -35.41 8.71
CA VAL A 119 -15.43 -36.43 9.40
C VAL A 119 -16.17 -37.00 10.62
N SER A 120 -16.75 -36.12 11.46
CA SER A 120 -17.38 -36.55 12.71
C SER A 120 -18.91 -36.71 12.63
N GLY A 121 -19.56 -36.18 11.61
CA GLY A 121 -21.02 -36.10 11.47
C GLY A 121 -21.72 -35.16 12.46
N GLN A 122 -20.94 -34.41 13.24
CA GLN A 122 -21.47 -33.45 14.21
C GLN A 122 -21.82 -32.11 13.55
N VAL A 123 -22.84 -31.45 14.08
CA VAL A 123 -23.17 -30.07 13.67
C VAL A 123 -22.17 -29.14 14.35
N LEU A 124 -21.41 -28.40 13.52
CA LEU A 124 -20.43 -27.43 13.95
C LEU A 124 -20.74 -26.07 13.33
N VAL A 125 -20.34 -25.03 13.99
CA VAL A 125 -20.30 -23.68 13.40
C VAL A 125 -18.96 -23.53 12.68
N HIS A 126 -18.99 -23.19 11.41
CA HIS A 126 -17.82 -22.83 10.61
C HIS A 126 -17.59 -21.33 10.72
N GLU A 127 -16.52 -20.93 11.36
CA GLU A 127 -16.23 -19.52 11.72
C GLU A 127 -15.59 -18.73 10.58
N GLY A 128 -15.36 -19.38 9.42
CA GLY A 128 -14.75 -18.78 8.25
C GLY A 128 -15.33 -19.33 6.95
N VAL A 129 -14.62 -19.12 5.86
CA VAL A 129 -14.87 -19.70 4.55
C VAL A 129 -13.67 -20.54 4.13
N ASP A 130 -13.93 -21.75 3.61
CA ASP A 130 -12.88 -22.62 3.08
C ASP A 130 -12.73 -22.38 1.57
N MET A 131 -11.55 -21.96 1.17
CA MET A 131 -11.16 -21.65 -0.21
C MET A 131 -10.12 -22.68 -0.66
N ALA A 132 -10.55 -23.73 -1.37
CA ALA A 132 -9.65 -24.75 -1.90
C ALA A 132 -8.77 -24.16 -2.99
N ALA A 133 -7.48 -24.33 -2.87
CA ALA A 133 -6.48 -23.87 -3.83
C ALA A 133 -5.28 -24.81 -3.81
N PRO A 134 -4.45 -24.84 -4.87
CA PRO A 134 -3.24 -25.63 -4.88
C PRO A 134 -2.31 -25.30 -3.69
N MET A 135 -1.57 -26.31 -3.22
CA MET A 135 -0.55 -26.12 -2.20
C MET A 135 0.42 -25.02 -2.63
N ASP A 136 0.88 -24.21 -1.67
CA ASP A 136 1.82 -23.11 -1.88
C ASP A 136 1.26 -21.94 -2.73
N THR A 137 -0.05 -21.88 -3.02
CA THR A 137 -0.67 -20.67 -3.59
C THR A 137 -0.47 -19.49 -2.65
N PRO A 138 0.06 -18.34 -3.12
CA PRO A 138 0.31 -17.18 -2.26
C PRO A 138 -0.96 -16.64 -1.60
N LEU A 139 -0.84 -16.25 -0.33
CA LEU A 139 -1.89 -15.59 0.46
C LEU A 139 -1.54 -14.13 0.67
N TYR A 140 -2.53 -13.27 0.57
CA TYR A 140 -2.35 -11.83 0.63
C TYR A 140 -3.17 -11.20 1.76
N SER A 141 -2.61 -10.18 2.40
CA SER A 141 -3.34 -9.37 3.37
C SER A 141 -4.48 -8.62 2.68
N ILE A 142 -5.70 -8.74 3.21
CA ILE A 142 -6.88 -8.10 2.63
C ILE A 142 -6.84 -6.58 2.72
N TYR A 143 -6.14 -6.03 3.72
CA TYR A 143 -6.02 -4.59 3.97
C TYR A 143 -4.75 -4.30 4.75
N ALA A 144 -4.35 -3.02 4.81
CA ALA A 144 -3.23 -2.60 5.65
C ALA A 144 -3.53 -2.86 7.13
N GLY A 145 -2.52 -3.30 7.88
CA GLY A 145 -2.73 -3.65 9.27
C GLY A 145 -1.46 -4.00 10.03
N GLU A 146 -1.65 -4.53 11.22
CA GLU A 146 -0.58 -5.04 12.08
C GLU A 146 -0.83 -6.52 12.38
N VAL A 147 0.16 -7.35 12.17
CA VAL A 147 0.12 -8.78 12.52
C VAL A 147 0.08 -8.91 14.04
N VAL A 148 -1.06 -9.32 14.57
CA VAL A 148 -1.24 -9.48 16.02
C VAL A 148 -0.85 -10.85 16.51
N GLU A 149 -0.91 -11.86 15.63
CA GLU A 149 -0.56 -13.23 16.02
C GLU A 149 -0.03 -14.02 14.82
N VAL A 150 1.06 -14.74 15.05
CA VAL A 150 1.58 -15.82 14.20
C VAL A 150 1.83 -16.99 15.13
N ALA A 151 1.04 -18.06 15.01
CA ALA A 151 1.12 -19.22 15.88
C ALA A 151 0.75 -20.51 15.15
N GLU A 152 0.91 -21.62 15.83
CA GLU A 152 0.57 -22.94 15.31
C GLU A 152 -0.09 -23.79 16.41
N ASN A 153 -1.17 -24.46 16.05
CA ASN A 153 -1.84 -25.45 16.93
C ASN A 153 -2.40 -26.62 16.12
N SER A 154 -2.82 -27.67 16.79
CA SER A 154 -3.31 -28.89 16.14
C SER A 154 -4.63 -28.73 15.39
N HIS A 155 -5.40 -27.68 15.68
CA HIS A 155 -6.69 -27.42 15.02
C HIS A 155 -6.50 -26.51 13.79
N SER A 156 -5.95 -25.34 14.01
CA SER A 156 -5.80 -24.31 12.96
C SER A 156 -4.58 -24.54 12.07
N GLY A 157 -3.67 -25.46 12.42
CA GLY A 157 -2.34 -25.50 11.81
C GLY A 157 -1.56 -24.22 12.15
N ALA A 158 -0.62 -23.81 11.31
CA ALA A 158 -0.01 -22.51 11.41
C ALA A 158 -0.93 -21.44 10.82
N TYR A 159 -1.04 -20.29 11.51
CA TYR A 159 -1.95 -19.22 11.13
C TYR A 159 -1.37 -17.85 11.37
N VAL A 160 -1.91 -16.88 10.64
CA VAL A 160 -1.62 -15.45 10.78
C VAL A 160 -2.92 -14.75 11.09
N LYS A 161 -2.94 -13.90 12.12
CA LYS A 161 -4.04 -12.99 12.43
C LYS A 161 -3.57 -11.56 12.34
N ILE A 162 -4.31 -10.72 11.61
CA ILE A 162 -3.98 -9.34 11.34
C ILE A 162 -5.09 -8.44 11.85
N LYS A 163 -4.71 -7.41 12.60
CA LYS A 163 -5.60 -6.33 13.02
C LYS A 163 -5.56 -5.22 11.99
N HIS A 164 -6.73 -4.82 11.53
CA HIS A 164 -6.91 -3.72 10.59
C HIS A 164 -7.61 -2.54 11.27
N THR A 165 -7.32 -1.34 10.77
CA THR A 165 -8.03 -0.14 11.20
C THR A 165 -8.42 0.63 9.96
N GLY A 166 -9.73 0.72 9.71
CA GLY A 166 -10.27 1.48 8.61
C GLY A 166 -10.01 2.98 8.75
N VAL A 167 -10.19 3.72 7.68
CA VAL A 167 -10.00 5.18 7.67
C VAL A 167 -11.00 5.91 8.57
N ASP A 168 -12.13 5.29 8.84
CA ASP A 168 -13.17 5.76 9.77
C ASP A 168 -12.89 5.39 11.25
N GLY A 169 -11.76 4.70 11.50
CA GLY A 169 -11.37 4.19 12.81
C GLY A 169 -12.02 2.85 13.18
N THR A 170 -12.81 2.23 12.30
CA THR A 170 -13.37 0.90 12.52
C THR A 170 -12.27 -0.13 12.60
N VAL A 171 -12.29 -0.97 13.65
CA VAL A 171 -11.34 -2.06 13.83
C VAL A 171 -12.00 -3.36 13.41
N PHE A 172 -11.25 -4.20 12.68
CA PHE A 172 -11.63 -5.56 12.32
C PHE A 172 -10.36 -6.43 12.23
N TYR A 173 -10.54 -7.74 12.16
CA TYR A 173 -9.43 -8.68 12.06
C TYR A 173 -9.64 -9.63 10.89
N SER A 174 -8.55 -10.07 10.29
CA SER A 174 -8.52 -11.20 9.35
C SER A 174 -7.63 -12.30 9.87
N ALA A 175 -8.03 -13.56 9.65
CA ALA A 175 -7.23 -14.71 10.03
C ALA A 175 -7.11 -15.69 8.86
N TYR A 176 -5.89 -16.25 8.70
CA TYR A 176 -5.48 -17.10 7.59
C TYR A 176 -4.89 -18.39 8.14
N LEU A 177 -5.68 -19.45 8.12
CA LEU A 177 -5.37 -20.71 8.78
C LEU A 177 -4.84 -21.79 7.81
N HIS A 178 -4.48 -22.93 8.38
CA HIS A 178 -4.01 -24.15 7.72
C HIS A 178 -2.70 -24.01 6.94
N GLN A 179 -1.95 -22.94 7.19
CA GLN A 179 -0.63 -22.74 6.61
C GLN A 179 0.42 -23.68 7.22
N TYR A 180 1.63 -23.67 6.68
CA TYR A 180 2.82 -24.21 7.34
C TYR A 180 3.69 -23.06 7.86
N MET A 181 4.25 -23.20 9.07
CA MET A 181 5.04 -22.15 9.71
C MET A 181 6.21 -21.67 8.84
N ASN A 182 6.85 -22.56 8.10
CA ASN A 182 7.97 -22.25 7.21
C ASN A 182 7.55 -21.53 5.89
N LYS A 183 6.24 -21.38 5.67
CA LYS A 183 5.67 -20.66 4.51
C LYS A 183 5.11 -19.29 4.88
N ILE A 184 4.95 -19.01 6.16
CA ILE A 184 4.54 -17.69 6.64
C ILE A 184 5.70 -16.72 6.42
N ARG A 185 5.39 -15.52 5.90
CA ARG A 185 6.37 -14.50 5.48
C ARG A 185 6.40 -13.29 6.39
N VAL A 186 5.56 -13.27 7.41
CA VAL A 186 5.39 -12.15 8.34
C VAL A 186 5.56 -12.61 9.78
N THR A 187 5.81 -11.66 10.67
CA THR A 187 6.01 -11.91 12.10
C THR A 187 5.07 -11.07 12.95
N THR A 188 4.76 -11.53 14.16
CA THR A 188 3.94 -10.76 15.10
C THR A 188 4.54 -9.37 15.38
N GLY A 189 3.71 -8.33 15.32
CA GLY A 189 4.08 -6.93 15.45
C GLY A 189 4.48 -6.27 14.12
N GLU A 190 4.59 -7.02 13.03
CA GLU A 190 4.91 -6.47 11.70
C GLU A 190 3.71 -5.72 11.12
N LYS A 191 3.97 -4.59 10.46
CA LYS A 191 2.96 -3.87 9.67
C LYS A 191 2.95 -4.38 8.26
N VAL A 192 1.77 -4.66 7.75
CA VAL A 192 1.55 -5.13 6.40
C VAL A 192 0.71 -4.14 5.60
N GLU A 193 0.93 -4.10 4.31
CA GLU A 193 0.13 -3.32 3.37
C GLU A 193 -1.01 -4.15 2.78
N ALA A 194 -2.04 -3.48 2.25
CA ALA A 194 -3.09 -4.15 1.50
C ALA A 194 -2.50 -4.87 0.27
N GLY A 195 -2.83 -6.14 0.08
CA GLY A 195 -2.28 -6.94 -1.01
C GLY A 195 -0.85 -7.43 -0.80
N GLN A 196 -0.24 -7.23 0.37
CA GLN A 196 1.07 -7.81 0.68
C GLN A 196 0.97 -9.33 0.84
N GLU A 197 1.91 -10.07 0.25
CA GLU A 197 2.03 -11.52 0.44
C GLU A 197 2.46 -11.83 1.88
N ILE A 198 1.65 -12.63 2.59
CA ILE A 198 1.83 -12.95 4.02
C ILE A 198 2.13 -14.40 4.29
N GLY A 199 1.92 -15.28 3.31
CA GLY A 199 2.13 -16.71 3.46
C GLY A 199 1.64 -17.49 2.25
N ALA A 200 1.29 -18.75 2.44
CA ALA A 200 0.82 -19.62 1.38
C ALA A 200 -0.18 -20.67 1.86
N VAL A 201 -1.05 -21.12 0.94
CA VAL A 201 -2.00 -22.20 1.15
C VAL A 201 -1.28 -23.46 1.61
N GLY A 202 -1.78 -24.05 2.67
CA GLY A 202 -1.30 -25.29 3.25
C GLY A 202 -2.42 -26.32 3.44
N SER A 203 -2.13 -27.33 4.26
CA SER A 203 -3.08 -28.34 4.72
C SER A 203 -2.68 -28.82 6.13
N ASN A 204 -2.21 -27.87 6.97
CA ASN A 204 -1.76 -28.15 8.31
C ASN A 204 -2.93 -28.06 9.31
N GLY A 205 -2.85 -28.85 10.41
CA GLY A 205 -3.89 -28.90 11.42
C GLY A 205 -5.08 -29.77 11.02
N TRP A 206 -6.28 -29.36 11.39
CA TRP A 206 -7.51 -30.13 11.08
C TRP A 206 -8.04 -29.80 9.68
N SER A 207 -7.36 -30.33 8.68
CA SER A 207 -7.62 -30.09 7.27
C SER A 207 -7.78 -31.40 6.51
N THR A 208 -8.68 -31.42 5.51
CA THR A 208 -8.91 -32.58 4.63
C THR A 208 -8.17 -32.49 3.29
N GLY A 209 -7.53 -31.37 3.00
CA GLY A 209 -6.77 -31.11 1.77
C GLY A 209 -6.32 -29.65 1.68
N PRO A 210 -5.52 -29.29 0.67
CA PRO A 210 -5.03 -27.94 0.52
C PRO A 210 -6.13 -26.90 0.36
N HIS A 211 -6.22 -25.97 1.29
CA HIS A 211 -7.17 -24.84 1.27
C HIS A 211 -6.69 -23.72 2.20
N LEU A 212 -7.22 -22.54 1.99
CA LEU A 212 -7.23 -21.45 2.96
C LEU A 212 -8.54 -21.51 3.73
N HIS A 213 -8.49 -21.66 5.06
CA HIS A 213 -9.60 -21.30 5.93
C HIS A 213 -9.43 -19.82 6.28
N PHE A 214 -10.37 -18.99 5.83
CA PHE A 214 -10.29 -17.54 5.95
C PHE A 214 -11.41 -17.02 6.85
N GLU A 215 -11.02 -16.24 7.86
CA GLU A 215 -11.95 -15.64 8.80
C GLU A 215 -11.87 -14.11 8.77
N ILE A 216 -13.01 -13.47 9.00
CA ILE A 216 -13.10 -12.05 9.34
C ILE A 216 -13.79 -11.94 10.70
N HIS A 217 -13.23 -11.12 11.57
CA HIS A 217 -13.78 -10.84 12.88
C HIS A 217 -14.09 -9.34 13.01
N ASP A 218 -15.16 -9.02 13.70
CA ASP A 218 -15.52 -7.66 14.05
C ASP A 218 -14.59 -7.04 15.11
N SER A 219 -14.87 -5.81 15.52
CA SER A 219 -14.08 -5.10 16.55
C SER A 219 -14.08 -5.75 17.93
N THR A 220 -15.00 -6.68 18.19
CA THR A 220 -15.11 -7.45 19.43
C THR A 220 -14.46 -8.84 19.32
N ASP A 221 -13.77 -9.08 18.21
CA ASP A 221 -13.13 -10.37 17.86
C ASP A 221 -14.14 -11.52 17.67
N LYS A 222 -15.35 -11.18 17.20
CA LYS A 222 -16.38 -12.15 16.87
C LYS A 222 -16.38 -12.44 15.38
N PRO A 223 -16.38 -13.72 14.95
CA PRO A 223 -16.40 -14.07 13.53
C PRO A 223 -17.71 -13.64 12.85
N VAL A 224 -17.58 -13.13 11.63
CA VAL A 224 -18.66 -12.72 10.73
C VAL A 224 -18.50 -13.43 9.39
N ASP A 225 -19.56 -13.49 8.58
CA ASP A 225 -19.49 -14.13 7.26
C ASP A 225 -18.48 -13.39 6.36
N PRO A 226 -17.33 -14.02 6.01
CA PRO A 226 -16.32 -13.36 5.22
C PRO A 226 -16.77 -13.04 3.80
N GLN A 227 -17.62 -13.87 3.19
CA GLN A 227 -18.09 -13.65 1.83
C GLN A 227 -19.02 -12.43 1.77
N GLU A 228 -19.98 -12.36 2.69
CA GLU A 228 -20.88 -11.21 2.80
C GLU A 228 -20.10 -9.94 3.15
N TRP A 229 -19.16 -10.02 4.09
CA TRP A 229 -18.35 -8.88 4.51
C TRP A 229 -17.50 -8.33 3.36
N MET A 230 -16.79 -9.21 2.63
CA MET A 230 -15.95 -8.84 1.49
C MET A 230 -16.76 -8.25 0.35
N ALA A 231 -17.94 -8.81 0.07
CA ALA A 231 -18.85 -8.29 -0.95
C ALA A 231 -19.36 -6.88 -0.59
N ASN A 232 -19.77 -6.67 0.67
CA ASN A 232 -20.22 -5.37 1.17
C ASN A 232 -19.11 -4.32 1.19
N ALA A 233 -17.87 -4.73 1.41
CA ALA A 233 -16.69 -3.88 1.36
C ALA A 233 -16.23 -3.54 -0.08
N GLY A 234 -16.84 -4.17 -1.10
CA GLY A 234 -16.44 -3.98 -2.49
C GLY A 234 -15.02 -4.48 -2.79
N ALA A 235 -14.65 -5.61 -2.19
CA ALA A 235 -13.31 -6.18 -2.30
C ALA A 235 -12.94 -6.50 -3.75
N LEU A 236 -11.70 -6.15 -4.12
CA LEU A 236 -11.12 -6.37 -5.44
C LEU A 236 -10.20 -7.59 -5.43
N TYR A 237 -9.89 -8.13 -6.59
CA TYR A 237 -8.82 -9.11 -6.74
C TYR A 237 -7.49 -8.42 -7.02
N ILE A 238 -6.42 -9.02 -6.52
CA ILE A 238 -5.06 -8.64 -6.87
C ILE A 238 -4.81 -9.17 -8.29
N GLY A 239 -4.50 -8.28 -9.22
CA GLY A 239 -4.26 -8.57 -10.62
C GLY A 239 -2.94 -8.04 -11.11
#